data_e4872cab9e6eb32633905bcf49d9dbd1
#
_entry.id   e4872cab9e6eb32633905bcf49d9dbd1
#
_cell.length_a   1.000
_cell.length_b   1.000
_cell.length_c   1.000
_cell.angle_alpha   90.00
_cell.angle_beta   90.00
_cell.angle_gamma   90.00
#
_symmetry.space_group_name_H-M   'P 1'
#
loop_
_entity.id
_entity.type
_entity.pdbx_description
1 polymer ?
#
loop_
_entity_poly.entity_id
_entity_poly.type
_entity_poly.pdbx_seq_one_letter_code
_entity_poly.pdbx_strand_id
1 'polypeptide(L)'
;MKKSANAKIFIPVIFSFFVMGFVDLVGVSTGYVKNDFNLSDKVAQLIPFMVFIWFALVSIPTGIFQDRYNKKLTVNIGMILTAIGLFIPFIYYTLPTSLLGFALLGIGNTILQVSANPLLIDIFITLPNRFTFMSSM
;
A
#
# COMPACT_ATOMS: atom_id res chain seq x y z
N MET A 1 -11.35 -25.21 -16.78
CA MET A 1 -10.92 -25.04 -15.38
C MET A 1 -9.80 -24.00 -15.14
N LYS A 2 -9.04 -23.54 -16.14
CA LYS A 2 -8.00 -22.48 -15.99
C LYS A 2 -8.54 -21.06 -15.73
N LYS A 3 -9.79 -20.76 -16.09
CA LYS A 3 -10.41 -19.43 -15.92
C LYS A 3 -10.60 -19.00 -14.45
N SER A 4 -10.89 -19.92 -13.57
CA SER A 4 -11.18 -19.67 -12.15
C SER A 4 -9.91 -19.36 -11.33
N ALA A 5 -8.77 -19.94 -11.70
CA ALA A 5 -7.52 -19.72 -10.98
C ALA A 5 -6.98 -18.27 -11.16
N ASN A 6 -7.17 -17.70 -12.35
CA ASN A 6 -6.69 -16.35 -12.67
C ASN A 6 -7.52 -15.28 -11.95
N ALA A 7 -8.84 -15.44 -11.84
CA ALA A 7 -9.70 -14.51 -11.10
C ALA A 7 -9.37 -14.47 -9.62
N LYS A 8 -9.05 -15.64 -9.02
CA LYS A 8 -8.68 -15.74 -7.60
C LYS A 8 -7.39 -15.00 -7.24
N ILE A 9 -6.49 -14.83 -8.22
CA ILE A 9 -5.24 -14.07 -8.02
C ILE A 9 -5.44 -12.60 -8.41
N PHE A 10 -6.23 -12.33 -9.44
CA PHE A 10 -6.45 -10.99 -9.97
C PHE A 10 -7.23 -10.08 -9.02
N ILE A 11 -8.28 -10.60 -8.37
CA ILE A 11 -9.10 -9.85 -7.43
C ILE A 11 -8.28 -9.31 -6.24
N PRO A 12 -7.47 -10.12 -5.52
CA PRO A 12 -6.62 -9.60 -4.44
C PRO A 12 -5.61 -8.54 -4.89
N VAL A 13 -5.08 -8.68 -6.11
CA VAL A 13 -4.13 -7.69 -6.64
C VAL A 13 -4.82 -6.37 -6.95
N ILE A 14 -5.99 -6.38 -7.59
CA ILE A 14 -6.78 -5.15 -7.79
C ILE A 14 -7.15 -4.53 -6.45
N PHE A 15 -7.56 -5.35 -5.48
CA PHE A 15 -7.88 -4.86 -4.14
C PHE A 15 -6.68 -4.21 -3.45
N SER A 16 -5.46 -4.73 -3.66
CA SER A 16 -4.25 -4.09 -3.14
C SER A 16 -4.01 -2.71 -3.75
N PHE A 17 -4.30 -2.50 -5.04
CA PHE A 17 -4.25 -1.17 -5.65
C PHE A 17 -5.28 -0.21 -5.07
N PHE A 18 -6.48 -0.70 -4.78
CA PHE A 18 -7.48 0.10 -4.06
C PHE A 18 -6.98 0.52 -2.68
N VAL A 19 -6.37 -0.41 -1.92
CA VAL A 19 -5.78 -0.11 -0.61
C VAL A 19 -4.63 0.90 -0.73
N MET A 20 -3.83 0.83 -1.79
CA MET A 20 -2.77 1.82 -2.04
C MET A 20 -3.31 3.26 -2.17
N GLY A 21 -4.51 3.43 -2.70
CA GLY A 21 -5.18 4.74 -2.80
C GLY A 21 -5.45 5.41 -1.44
N PHE A 22 -5.48 4.66 -0.34
CA PHE A 22 -5.65 5.26 0.99
C PHE A 22 -4.48 6.17 1.39
N VAL A 23 -3.31 5.99 0.83
CA VAL A 23 -2.18 6.90 1.10
C VAL A 23 -2.43 8.31 0.58
N ASP A 24 -3.21 8.44 -0.49
CA ASP A 24 -3.55 9.74 -1.07
C ASP A 24 -4.45 10.56 -0.12
N LEU A 25 -5.18 9.87 0.77
CA LEU A 25 -6.00 10.51 1.81
C LEU A 25 -5.16 11.13 2.94
N VAL A 26 -3.87 10.84 3.03
CA VAL A 26 -2.98 11.41 4.06
C VAL A 26 -2.94 12.94 3.95
N GLY A 27 -2.93 13.48 2.73
CA GLY A 27 -2.97 14.92 2.51
C GLY A 27 -4.21 15.58 3.13
N VAL A 28 -5.39 14.97 2.92
CA VAL A 28 -6.66 15.43 3.51
C VAL A 28 -6.67 15.22 5.02
N SER A 29 -6.24 14.05 5.48
CA SER A 29 -6.18 13.69 6.91
C SER A 29 -5.26 14.62 7.70
N THR A 30 -4.17 15.10 7.09
CA THR A 30 -3.26 16.08 7.68
C THR A 30 -3.99 17.36 8.09
N GLY A 31 -4.91 17.86 7.25
CA GLY A 31 -5.71 19.04 7.54
C GLY A 31 -6.62 18.84 8.77
N TYR A 32 -7.28 17.68 8.87
CA TYR A 32 -8.12 17.34 10.03
C TYR A 32 -7.30 17.22 11.30
N VAL A 33 -6.23 16.43 11.29
CA VAL A 33 -5.35 16.25 12.46
C VAL A 33 -4.75 17.57 12.91
N LYS A 34 -4.35 18.45 11.97
CA LYS A 34 -3.88 19.79 12.30
C LYS A 34 -4.92 20.59 13.08
N ASN A 35 -6.17 20.60 12.62
CA ASN A 35 -7.24 21.35 13.25
C ASN A 35 -7.64 20.77 14.60
N ASP A 36 -7.78 19.44 14.69
CA ASP A 36 -8.21 18.76 15.92
C ASP A 36 -7.21 18.91 17.07
N PHE A 37 -5.91 18.91 16.75
CA PHE A 37 -4.85 19.03 17.75
C PHE A 37 -4.21 20.43 17.79
N ASN A 38 -4.77 21.42 17.08
CA ASN A 38 -4.26 22.79 16.98
C ASN A 38 -2.75 22.85 16.65
N LEU A 39 -2.33 22.04 15.68
CA LEU A 39 -0.92 21.94 15.29
C LEU A 39 -0.51 23.14 14.44
N SER A 40 0.74 23.59 14.62
CA SER A 40 1.34 24.53 13.68
C SER A 40 1.54 23.90 12.31
N ASP A 41 1.61 24.72 11.26
CA ASP A 41 1.85 24.23 9.89
C ASP A 41 3.11 23.37 9.77
N LYS A 42 4.16 23.73 10.50
CA LYS A 42 5.42 22.98 10.52
C LYS A 42 5.25 21.58 11.09
N VAL A 43 4.48 21.43 12.17
CA VAL A 43 4.21 20.12 12.80
C VAL A 43 3.26 19.29 11.95
N ALA A 44 2.24 19.91 11.36
CA ALA A 44 1.32 19.23 10.47
C ALA A 44 2.01 18.61 9.24
N GLN A 45 3.01 19.31 8.67
CA GLN A 45 3.79 18.80 7.54
C GLN A 45 4.67 17.57 7.88
N LEU A 46 4.90 17.28 9.17
CA LEU A 46 5.57 16.04 9.56
C LEU A 46 4.74 14.80 9.24
N ILE A 47 3.40 14.91 9.18
CA ILE A 47 2.51 13.77 8.90
C ILE A 47 2.77 13.18 7.51
N PRO A 48 2.63 13.93 6.40
CA PRO A 48 2.97 13.39 5.08
C PRO A 48 4.46 13.04 4.98
N PHE A 49 5.35 13.81 5.61
CA PHE A 49 6.77 13.50 5.64
C PHE A 49 7.06 12.12 6.25
N MET A 50 6.40 11.77 7.36
CA MET A 50 6.55 10.45 7.99
C MET A 50 6.12 9.33 7.05
N VAL A 51 5.04 9.51 6.29
CA VAL A 51 4.60 8.51 5.32
C VAL A 51 5.63 8.31 4.20
N PHE A 52 6.15 9.39 3.65
CA PHE A 52 7.10 9.33 2.53
C PHE A 52 8.51 8.91 2.92
N ILE A 53 8.98 9.23 4.13
CA ILE A 53 10.30 8.76 4.58
C ILE A 53 10.33 7.23 4.71
N TRP A 54 9.23 6.63 5.15
CA TRP A 54 9.13 5.18 5.20
C TRP A 54 9.14 4.54 3.81
N PHE A 55 8.63 5.25 2.79
CA PHE A 55 8.77 4.80 1.42
C PHE A 55 10.24 4.66 1.02
N ALA A 56 11.07 5.64 1.31
CA ALA A 56 12.50 5.59 1.01
C ALA A 56 13.23 4.48 1.78
N LEU A 57 12.92 4.31 3.06
CA LEU A 57 13.61 3.36 3.93
C LEU A 57 13.18 1.91 3.71
N VAL A 58 11.91 1.66 3.42
CA VAL A 58 11.31 0.31 3.39
C VAL A 58 11.30 -0.28 1.99
N SER A 59 11.38 0.54 0.93
CA SER A 59 11.32 0.06 -0.46
C SER A 59 12.42 -0.95 -0.80
N ILE A 60 13.66 -0.65 -0.43
CA ILE A 60 14.82 -1.52 -0.72
C ILE A 60 14.73 -2.86 0.04
N PRO A 61 14.53 -2.87 1.38
CA PRO A 61 14.33 -4.12 2.12
C PRO A 61 13.17 -4.95 1.60
N THR A 62 12.07 -4.30 1.22
CA THR A 62 10.89 -4.99 0.68
C THR A 62 11.18 -5.66 -0.66
N GLY A 63 11.93 -4.99 -1.55
CA GLY A 63 12.37 -5.58 -2.81
C GLY A 63 13.16 -6.86 -2.58
N ILE A 64 14.14 -6.82 -1.70
CA ILE A 64 14.95 -7.99 -1.35
C ILE A 64 14.11 -9.11 -0.70
N PHE A 65 13.19 -8.73 0.18
CA PHE A 65 12.32 -9.69 0.87
C PHE A 65 11.40 -10.43 -0.12
N GLN A 66 10.74 -9.71 -1.04
CA GLN A 66 9.83 -10.33 -2.01
C GLN A 66 10.54 -11.28 -2.98
N ASP A 67 11.81 -11.00 -3.32
CA ASP A 67 12.61 -11.86 -4.20
C ASP A 67 13.03 -13.15 -3.49
N ARG A 68 13.26 -13.08 -2.18
CA ARG A 68 13.66 -14.25 -1.39
C ARG A 68 12.50 -15.18 -1.00
N TYR A 69 11.36 -14.59 -0.64
CA TYR A 69 10.23 -15.35 -0.08
C TYR A 69 9.12 -15.53 -1.12
N ASN A 70 8.27 -14.54 -1.30
CA ASN A 70 7.17 -14.59 -2.25
C ASN A 70 6.47 -13.23 -2.35
N LYS A 71 6.21 -12.77 -3.57
CA LYS A 71 5.48 -11.52 -3.82
C LYS A 71 4.08 -11.50 -3.20
N LYS A 72 3.35 -12.63 -3.23
CA LYS A 72 2.01 -12.74 -2.61
C LYS A 72 2.05 -12.58 -1.10
N LEU A 73 3.03 -13.21 -0.44
CA LEU A 73 3.21 -13.07 1.01
C LEU A 73 3.51 -11.62 1.37
N THR A 74 4.39 -10.98 0.61
CA THR A 74 4.77 -9.59 0.82
C THR A 74 3.58 -8.65 0.67
N VAL A 75 2.75 -8.82 -0.36
CA VAL A 75 1.50 -8.06 -0.55
C VAL A 75 0.56 -8.25 0.65
N ASN A 76 0.37 -9.47 1.13
CA ASN A 76 -0.49 -9.73 2.28
C ASN A 76 0.01 -9.04 3.55
N ILE A 77 1.32 -9.06 3.80
CA ILE A 77 1.93 -8.34 4.93
C ILE A 77 1.68 -6.83 4.79
N GLY A 78 1.87 -6.27 3.60
CA GLY A 78 1.59 -4.85 3.33
C GLY A 78 0.12 -4.49 3.61
N MET A 79 -0.83 -5.31 3.18
CA MET A 79 -2.26 -5.08 3.45
C MET A 79 -2.60 -5.13 4.94
N ILE A 80 -2.04 -6.09 5.67
CA ILE A 80 -2.26 -6.21 7.12
C ILE A 80 -1.69 -4.99 7.85
N LEU A 81 -0.47 -4.56 7.53
CA LEU A 81 0.16 -3.40 8.14
C LEU A 81 -0.61 -2.11 7.84
N THR A 82 -1.07 -1.93 6.61
CA THR A 82 -1.91 -0.79 6.23
C THR A 82 -3.22 -0.79 7.00
N ALA A 83 -3.88 -1.93 7.12
CA ALA A 83 -5.12 -2.07 7.90
C ALA A 83 -4.89 -1.71 9.37
N ILE A 84 -3.85 -2.26 10.00
CA ILE A 84 -3.50 -1.95 11.40
C ILE A 84 -3.25 -0.44 11.55
N GLY A 85 -2.48 0.17 10.63
CA GLY A 85 -2.19 1.60 10.63
C GLY A 85 -3.45 2.47 10.61
N LEU A 86 -4.47 2.06 9.84
CA LEU A 86 -5.75 2.77 9.77
C LEU A 86 -6.62 2.55 11.02
N PHE A 87 -6.58 1.37 11.64
CA PHE A 87 -7.40 1.06 12.80
C PHE A 87 -6.88 1.67 14.11
N ILE A 88 -5.57 1.90 14.25
CA ILE A 88 -5.00 2.46 15.48
C ILE A 88 -5.64 3.80 15.87
N PRO A 89 -5.67 4.83 15.01
CA PRO A 89 -6.29 6.11 15.36
C PRO A 89 -7.82 6.01 15.49
N PHE A 90 -8.44 4.98 14.90
CA PHE A 90 -9.87 4.74 15.06
C PHE A 90 -10.24 4.27 16.49
N ILE A 91 -9.37 3.49 17.13
CA ILE A 91 -9.60 2.98 18.49
C ILE A 91 -9.25 4.05 19.52
N TYR A 92 -8.12 4.72 19.35
CA TYR A 92 -7.63 5.77 20.24
C TYR A 92 -7.15 6.97 19.41
N TYR A 93 -7.95 8.02 19.37
CA TYR A 93 -7.65 9.22 18.62
C TYR A 93 -6.85 10.21 19.47
N THR A 94 -5.54 10.04 19.47
CA THR A 94 -4.57 10.97 20.07
C THR A 94 -3.48 11.30 19.06
N LEU A 95 -2.75 12.39 19.29
CA LEU A 95 -1.66 12.77 18.37
C LEU A 95 -0.60 11.66 18.21
N PRO A 96 -0.09 11.03 19.28
CA PRO A 96 0.88 9.93 19.12
C PRO A 96 0.32 8.72 18.36
N THR A 97 -0.93 8.32 18.61
CA THR A 97 -1.55 7.19 17.91
C THR A 97 -1.84 7.50 16.46
N SER A 98 -2.20 8.72 16.14
CA SER A 98 -2.36 9.18 14.76
C SER A 98 -1.04 9.15 13.99
N LEU A 99 0.05 9.66 14.58
CA LEU A 99 1.39 9.60 13.98
C LEU A 99 1.86 8.17 13.77
N LEU A 100 1.62 7.28 14.73
CA LEU A 100 1.94 5.86 14.63
C LEU A 100 1.12 5.18 13.54
N GLY A 101 -0.16 5.50 13.43
CA GLY A 101 -1.03 5.02 12.36
C GLY A 101 -0.53 5.45 10.98
N PHE A 102 -0.14 6.71 10.81
CA PHE A 102 0.42 7.20 9.55
C PHE A 102 1.78 6.56 9.20
N ALA A 103 2.63 6.31 10.20
CA ALA A 103 3.90 5.61 9.99
C ALA A 103 3.65 4.17 9.50
N LEU A 104 2.76 3.42 10.14
CA LEU A 104 2.39 2.06 9.72
C LEU A 104 1.71 2.03 8.37
N LEU A 105 0.85 3.01 8.08
CA LEU A 105 0.24 3.18 6.77
C LEU A 105 1.32 3.41 5.69
N GLY A 106 2.31 4.25 5.96
CA GLY A 106 3.44 4.49 5.06
C GLY A 106 4.26 3.23 4.80
N ILE A 107 4.59 2.46 5.83
CA ILE A 107 5.31 1.18 5.73
C ILE A 107 4.49 0.17 4.92
N GLY A 108 3.24 -0.05 5.30
CA GLY A 108 2.35 -1.01 4.64
C GLY A 108 2.11 -0.67 3.17
N ASN A 109 1.86 0.61 2.88
CA ASN A 109 1.68 1.08 1.51
C ASN A 109 2.96 0.94 0.65
N THR A 110 4.14 1.18 1.24
CA THR A 110 5.42 0.94 0.54
C THR A 110 5.57 -0.52 0.15
N ILE A 111 5.28 -1.42 1.08
CA ILE A 111 5.33 -2.86 0.85
C ILE A 111 4.36 -3.25 -0.27
N LEU A 112 3.15 -2.68 -0.28
CA LEU A 112 2.17 -2.91 -1.34
C LEU A 112 2.66 -2.41 -2.70
N GLN A 113 3.14 -1.18 -2.78
CA GLN A 113 3.60 -0.59 -4.04
C GLN A 113 4.77 -1.36 -4.66
N VAL A 114 5.74 -1.74 -3.84
CA VAL A 114 6.93 -2.47 -4.32
C VAL A 114 6.56 -3.88 -4.79
N SER A 115 5.55 -4.51 -4.20
CA SER A 115 5.24 -5.93 -4.43
C SER A 115 4.04 -6.16 -5.37
N ALA A 116 3.02 -5.29 -5.32
CA ALA A 116 1.81 -5.46 -6.13
C ALA A 116 2.08 -5.18 -7.61
N ASN A 117 2.88 -4.17 -7.93
CA ASN A 117 3.21 -3.84 -9.32
C ASN A 117 3.93 -4.98 -10.06
N PRO A 118 5.04 -5.56 -9.55
CA PRO A 118 5.67 -6.72 -10.17
C PRO A 118 4.75 -7.96 -10.19
N LEU A 119 3.93 -8.15 -9.16
CA LEU A 119 2.99 -9.27 -9.11
C LEU A 119 1.93 -9.15 -10.23
N LEU A 120 1.44 -7.95 -10.49
CA LEU A 120 0.50 -7.70 -11.58
C LEU A 120 1.12 -8.03 -12.94
N ILE A 121 2.36 -7.57 -13.17
CA ILE A 121 3.10 -7.84 -14.41
C ILE A 121 3.28 -9.36 -14.59
N ASP A 122 3.68 -10.08 -13.55
CA ASP A 122 3.84 -11.54 -13.60
C ASP A 122 2.53 -12.25 -13.98
N ILE A 123 1.39 -11.77 -13.44
CA ILE A 123 0.08 -12.31 -13.78
C ILE A 123 -0.24 -12.06 -15.26
N PHE A 124 0.01 -10.88 -15.79
CA PHE A 124 -0.24 -10.55 -17.18
C PHE A 124 0.67 -11.34 -18.15
N ILE A 125 1.95 -11.53 -17.81
CA ILE A 125 2.89 -12.32 -18.62
C ILE A 125 2.52 -13.80 -18.60
N THR A 126 2.02 -14.32 -17.47
CA THR A 126 1.62 -15.72 -17.31
C THR A 126 0.27 -16.02 -17.97
N LEU A 127 -0.48 -15.01 -18.43
CA LEU A 127 -1.68 -15.15 -19.24
C LEU A 127 -1.30 -15.22 -20.73
N PRO A 128 -0.90 -16.38 -21.28
CA PRO A 128 -0.49 -16.46 -22.67
C PRO A 128 -1.68 -16.26 -23.61
N ASN A 129 -1.48 -15.47 -24.64
CA ASN A 129 -2.21 -15.49 -25.92
C ASN A 129 -3.59 -14.84 -26.03
N ARG A 130 -4.03 -13.94 -25.17
CA ARG A 130 -5.25 -13.18 -25.50
C ARG A 130 -5.00 -11.77 -26.04
N PHE A 131 -3.89 -11.14 -25.68
CA PHE A 131 -3.56 -9.81 -26.21
C PHE A 131 -2.84 -9.88 -27.56
N THR A 132 -2.13 -10.96 -27.87
CA THR A 132 -1.49 -11.15 -29.19
C THR A 132 -2.53 -11.33 -30.31
N PHE A 133 -3.74 -11.81 -29.96
CA PHE A 133 -4.82 -11.98 -30.95
C PHE A 133 -5.49 -10.65 -31.33
N MET A 134 -5.44 -9.64 -30.46
CA MET A 134 -6.01 -8.31 -30.76
C MET A 134 -5.02 -7.40 -31.55
N SER A 135 -3.74 -7.70 -31.52
CA SER A 135 -2.74 -6.94 -32.31
C SER A 135 -2.52 -7.49 -33.70
N SER A 136 -3.11 -8.64 -34.04
CA SER A 136 -3.04 -9.27 -35.39
C SER A 136 -4.32 -9.10 -36.20
N MET A 137 -5.31 -8.36 -35.67
CA MET A 137 -6.46 -7.85 -36.43
C MET A 137 -6.31 -6.35 -36.72
#